data_8b788ffe46074c525f41bc64f7dfc21c
#
_entry.id   8b788ffe46074c525f41bc64f7dfc21c
#
_cell.length_a   1.000
_cell.length_b   1.000
_cell.length_c   1.000
_cell.angle_alpha   90.00
_cell.angle_beta   90.00
_cell.angle_gamma   90.00
#
_symmetry.space_group_name_H-M   'P 1'
#
loop_
_entity.id
_entity.type
_entity.pdbx_description
1 polymer ?
#
loop_
_entity_poly.entity_id
_entity_poly.type
_entity_poly.pdbx_seq_one_letter_code
_entity_poly.pdbx_strand_id
1 'polypeptide(L)'
;LVASLKIQPFIVTLAGMFFARGMTSIISQEMISITNKTFTGIATFKMYLPFGGYLNKKGVMIYPYVYPSVIIALVVLAIVFVVLKYTKFGRSIYAIGGNEQSALLLGLNVRRIKLQAYVLDGFLAGLGGLLFCMNTCSGFVEQAKGFEMDAIASSVIGGTLLTGGVGNVIGSLFGVLIKGTIESFITFQGTLSSWWVRITIAALLCFFIVLQSLIAALKRKNK
;
A
#
# COMPACT_ATOMS: atom_id res chain seq x y z
N LEU A 1 8.93 20.30 -3.99
CA LEU A 1 9.29 20.26 -5.41
C LEU A 1 8.04 20.17 -6.29
N VAL A 2 7.22 19.12 -6.21
CA VAL A 2 6.01 18.93 -7.03
C VAL A 2 5.02 20.08 -6.85
N ALA A 3 4.66 20.41 -5.60
CA ALA A 3 3.65 21.42 -5.30
C ALA A 3 4.09 22.86 -5.56
N SER A 4 5.41 23.16 -5.55
CA SER A 4 5.94 24.51 -5.67
C SER A 4 6.59 24.78 -7.02
N LEU A 5 7.40 23.86 -7.52
CA LEU A 5 8.16 24.00 -8.77
C LEU A 5 7.48 23.32 -9.97
N LYS A 6 6.32 22.70 -9.75
CA LYS A 6 5.53 21.99 -10.79
C LYS A 6 6.33 20.95 -11.57
N ILE A 7 7.39 20.38 -10.95
CA ILE A 7 8.16 19.29 -11.55
C ILE A 7 7.27 18.04 -11.61
N GLN A 8 7.47 17.23 -12.65
CA GLN A 8 6.70 16.01 -12.85
C GLN A 8 6.79 15.09 -11.61
N PRO A 9 5.65 14.68 -11.01
CA PRO A 9 5.64 13.93 -9.76
C PRO A 9 6.48 12.66 -9.80
N PHE A 10 6.41 11.90 -10.89
CA PHE A 10 7.14 10.64 -11.06
C PHE A 10 8.66 10.80 -10.87
N ILE A 11 9.24 11.82 -11.49
CA ILE A 11 10.70 12.06 -11.41
C ILE A 11 11.12 12.42 -9.99
N VAL A 12 10.34 13.29 -9.32
CA VAL A 12 10.65 13.72 -7.95
C VAL A 12 10.54 12.58 -6.95
N THR A 13 9.50 11.76 -7.07
CA THR A 13 9.29 10.62 -6.15
C THR A 13 10.31 9.52 -6.40
N LEU A 14 10.69 9.27 -7.66
CA LEU A 14 11.76 8.33 -8.00
C LEU A 14 13.12 8.77 -7.42
N ALA A 15 13.47 10.05 -7.57
CA ALA A 15 14.68 10.60 -6.95
C ALA A 15 14.66 10.47 -5.43
N GLY A 16 13.51 10.75 -4.79
CA GLY A 16 13.31 10.55 -3.35
C GLY A 16 13.49 9.09 -2.91
N MET A 17 13.01 8.16 -3.70
CA MET A 17 13.18 6.73 -3.44
C MET A 17 14.66 6.33 -3.48
N PHE A 18 15.41 6.74 -4.52
CA PHE A 18 16.84 6.44 -4.61
C PHE A 18 17.63 7.12 -3.50
N PHE A 19 17.28 8.35 -3.13
CA PHE A 19 17.90 9.04 -2.00
C PHE A 19 17.68 8.28 -0.70
N ALA A 20 16.45 7.87 -0.39
CA ALA A 20 16.13 7.11 0.81
C ALA A 20 16.87 5.76 0.86
N ARG A 21 16.91 5.03 -0.25
CA ARG A 21 17.66 3.77 -0.37
C ARG A 21 19.16 3.96 -0.18
N GLY A 22 19.73 5.01 -0.79
CA GLY A 22 21.13 5.35 -0.61
C GLY A 22 21.46 5.67 0.84
N MET A 23 20.65 6.49 1.50
CA MET A 23 20.81 6.79 2.94
C MET A 23 20.72 5.55 3.81
N THR A 24 19.79 4.64 3.54
CA THR A 24 19.67 3.38 4.29
C THR A 24 20.93 2.51 4.12
N SER A 25 21.48 2.44 2.90
CA SER A 25 22.71 1.68 2.63
C SER A 25 23.93 2.26 3.33
N ILE A 26 23.98 3.58 3.55
CA ILE A 26 25.05 4.23 4.32
C ILE A 26 24.95 3.87 5.81
N ILE A 27 23.74 3.72 6.34
CA ILE A 27 23.52 3.40 7.75
C ILE A 27 23.95 1.96 8.05
N SER A 28 23.52 0.99 7.26
CA SER A 28 23.96 -0.41 7.36
C SER A 28 23.67 -1.16 6.08
N GLN A 29 24.64 -1.98 5.65
CA GLN A 29 24.47 -2.93 4.55
C GLN A 29 24.12 -4.34 5.07
N GLU A 30 24.29 -4.57 6.36
CA GLU A 30 24.01 -5.85 7.00
C GLU A 30 22.60 -5.87 7.61
N MET A 31 22.08 -7.07 7.81
CA MET A 31 20.80 -7.27 8.47
C MET A 31 20.92 -6.97 9.97
N ILE A 32 20.18 -5.98 10.44
CA ILE A 32 20.10 -5.61 11.84
C ILE A 32 18.92 -6.33 12.47
N SER A 33 19.19 -7.28 13.36
CA SER A 33 18.14 -7.97 14.15
C SER A 33 17.76 -7.15 15.37
N ILE A 34 16.46 -7.00 15.60
CA ILE A 34 15.94 -6.29 16.78
C ILE A 34 15.81 -7.27 17.94
N THR A 35 16.69 -7.12 18.93
CA THR A 35 16.75 -8.00 20.12
C THR A 35 16.08 -7.39 21.35
N ASN A 36 15.52 -6.19 21.25
CA ASN A 36 14.84 -5.53 22.36
C ASN A 36 13.59 -6.33 22.76
N LYS A 37 13.58 -6.82 24.01
CA LYS A 37 12.51 -7.68 24.55
C LYS A 37 11.14 -7.02 24.55
N THR A 38 11.07 -5.71 24.77
CA THR A 38 9.81 -4.97 24.76
C THR A 38 9.23 -4.89 23.35
N PHE A 39 10.06 -4.55 22.36
CA PHE A 39 9.65 -4.48 20.97
C PHE A 39 9.22 -5.84 20.42
N THR A 40 10.05 -6.85 20.61
CA THR A 40 9.73 -8.22 20.16
C THR A 40 8.52 -8.79 20.89
N GLY A 41 8.35 -8.49 22.17
CA GLY A 41 7.16 -8.89 22.93
C GLY A 41 5.87 -8.30 22.37
N ILE A 42 5.87 -7.04 21.98
CA ILE A 42 4.72 -6.39 21.34
C ILE A 42 4.52 -6.94 19.92
N ALA A 43 5.59 -7.07 19.14
CA ALA A 43 5.54 -7.52 17.76
C ALA A 43 5.03 -8.95 17.60
N THR A 44 5.44 -9.84 18.52
CA THR A 44 5.08 -11.27 18.51
C THR A 44 3.87 -11.60 19.37
N PHE A 45 3.23 -10.61 19.98
CA PHE A 45 2.03 -10.82 20.79
C PHE A 45 0.90 -11.41 19.95
N LYS A 46 0.43 -12.59 20.35
CA LYS A 46 -0.63 -13.30 19.63
C LYS A 46 -1.97 -13.04 20.28
N MET A 47 -2.84 -12.36 19.54
CA MET A 47 -4.23 -12.18 19.96
C MET A 47 -5.06 -13.33 19.42
N TYR A 48 -5.42 -14.27 20.27
CA TYR A 48 -6.21 -15.43 19.89
C TYR A 48 -7.69 -15.05 19.68
N LEU A 49 -8.22 -15.46 18.53
CA LEU A 49 -9.65 -15.29 18.22
C LEU A 49 -10.44 -16.47 18.84
N PRO A 50 -11.57 -16.18 19.53
CA PRO A 50 -12.35 -17.24 20.16
C PRO A 50 -13.15 -18.10 19.15
N PHE A 51 -13.02 -17.83 17.84
CA PHE A 51 -13.75 -18.51 16.77
C PHE A 51 -12.81 -19.28 15.85
N GLY A 52 -13.27 -20.45 15.34
CA GLY A 52 -12.57 -21.16 14.27
C GLY A 52 -11.40 -22.03 14.74
N GLY A 53 -11.36 -22.44 16.00
CA GLY A 53 -10.38 -23.42 16.48
C GLY A 53 -10.52 -24.74 15.74
N TYR A 54 -9.40 -25.35 15.33
CA TYR A 54 -9.34 -26.68 14.74
C TYR A 54 -8.41 -27.59 15.53
N LEU A 55 -8.76 -28.88 15.57
CA LEU A 55 -7.95 -29.91 16.20
C LEU A 55 -6.78 -30.27 15.29
N ASN A 56 -5.55 -30.11 15.80
CA ASN A 56 -4.37 -30.59 15.11
C ASN A 56 -4.34 -32.14 15.16
N LYS A 57 -3.56 -32.77 14.27
CA LYS A 57 -3.32 -34.23 14.25
C LYS A 57 -2.88 -34.82 15.60
N LYS A 58 -2.41 -33.98 16.53
CA LYS A 58 -2.00 -34.34 17.91
C LYS A 58 -3.12 -34.12 18.96
N GLY A 59 -4.36 -33.82 18.57
CA GLY A 59 -5.48 -33.59 19.49
C GLY A 59 -5.45 -32.27 20.25
N VAL A 60 -4.56 -31.33 19.88
CA VAL A 60 -4.46 -30.00 20.50
C VAL A 60 -5.31 -29.02 19.71
N MET A 61 -6.19 -28.29 20.40
CA MET A 61 -6.94 -27.18 19.80
C MET A 61 -6.02 -26.03 19.47
N ILE A 62 -5.95 -25.65 18.18
CA ILE A 62 -5.24 -24.49 17.70
C ILE A 62 -6.27 -23.40 17.37
N TYR A 63 -6.15 -22.27 18.04
CA TYR A 63 -6.97 -21.09 17.78
C TYR A 63 -6.25 -20.19 16.76
N PRO A 64 -6.97 -19.63 15.78
CA PRO A 64 -6.41 -18.62 14.91
C PRO A 64 -6.01 -17.39 15.73
N TYR A 65 -4.89 -16.78 15.36
CA TYR A 65 -4.36 -15.60 16.04
C TYR A 65 -4.09 -14.48 15.04
N VAL A 66 -4.15 -13.26 15.52
CA VAL A 66 -3.85 -12.05 14.74
C VAL A 66 -2.75 -11.29 15.47
N TYR A 67 -1.80 -10.77 14.70
CA TYR A 67 -0.76 -9.90 15.23
C TYR A 67 -1.26 -8.46 15.40
N PRO A 68 -0.74 -7.69 16.38
CA PRO A 68 -1.09 -6.29 16.58
C PRO A 68 -0.91 -5.43 15.33
N SER A 69 0.10 -5.74 14.51
CA SER A 69 0.37 -5.06 13.24
C SER A 69 -0.83 -5.05 12.29
N VAL A 70 -1.58 -6.16 12.22
CA VAL A 70 -2.79 -6.27 11.38
C VAL A 70 -3.90 -5.36 11.90
N ILE A 71 -4.10 -5.33 13.23
CA ILE A 71 -5.13 -4.48 13.85
C ILE A 71 -4.82 -3.01 13.62
N ILE A 72 -3.55 -2.61 13.82
CA ILE A 72 -3.11 -1.24 13.55
C ILE A 72 -3.34 -0.89 12.08
N ALA A 73 -2.99 -1.77 11.14
CA ALA A 73 -3.22 -1.54 9.72
C ALA A 73 -4.71 -1.34 9.40
N LEU A 74 -5.61 -2.15 9.98
CA LEU A 74 -7.05 -2.02 9.78
C LEU A 74 -7.60 -0.71 10.37
N VAL A 75 -7.14 -0.30 11.55
CA VAL A 75 -7.51 0.97 12.17
C VAL A 75 -7.05 2.14 11.30
N VAL A 76 -5.81 2.13 10.84
CA VAL A 76 -5.27 3.17 9.94
C VAL A 76 -6.08 3.22 8.65
N LEU A 77 -6.41 2.08 8.06
CA LEU A 77 -7.25 2.00 6.86
C LEU A 77 -8.63 2.61 7.09
N ALA A 78 -9.27 2.31 8.24
CA ALA A 78 -10.56 2.90 8.60
C ALA A 78 -10.46 4.43 8.75
N ILE A 79 -9.40 4.95 9.39
CA ILE A 79 -9.15 6.39 9.52
C ILE A 79 -8.98 7.03 8.15
N VAL A 80 -8.14 6.45 7.28
CA VAL A 80 -7.90 6.97 5.92
C VAL A 80 -9.19 6.94 5.10
N PHE A 81 -9.99 5.89 5.22
CA PHE A 81 -11.29 5.81 4.57
C PHE A 81 -12.22 6.96 4.99
N VAL A 82 -12.32 7.23 6.30
CA VAL A 82 -13.13 8.33 6.83
C VAL A 82 -12.60 9.67 6.33
N VAL A 83 -11.28 9.89 6.39
CA VAL A 83 -10.64 11.12 5.93
C VAL A 83 -10.91 11.35 4.44
N LEU A 84 -10.70 10.37 3.59
CA LEU A 84 -10.88 10.53 2.15
C LEU A 84 -12.35 10.66 1.73
N LYS A 85 -13.27 9.96 2.39
CA LYS A 85 -14.69 9.94 2.01
C LYS A 85 -15.48 11.10 2.58
N TYR A 86 -15.25 11.46 3.85
CA TYR A 86 -16.13 12.36 4.58
C TYR A 86 -15.55 13.76 4.81
N THR A 87 -14.23 13.98 4.65
CA THR A 87 -13.65 15.31 4.88
C THR A 87 -13.59 16.18 3.62
N LYS A 88 -13.47 17.51 3.84
CA LYS A 88 -13.22 18.47 2.77
C LYS A 88 -11.90 18.20 2.05
N PHE A 89 -10.89 17.74 2.80
CA PHE A 89 -9.57 17.39 2.28
C PHE A 89 -9.65 16.24 1.25
N GLY A 90 -10.34 15.16 1.58
CA GLY A 90 -10.51 14.03 0.66
C GLY A 90 -11.21 14.45 -0.64
N ARG A 91 -12.33 15.19 -0.54
CA ARG A 91 -13.03 15.70 -1.73
C ARG A 91 -12.14 16.59 -2.59
N SER A 92 -11.30 17.42 -1.98
CA SER A 92 -10.37 18.29 -2.70
C SER A 92 -9.27 17.50 -3.41
N ILE A 93 -8.76 16.41 -2.82
CA ILE A 93 -7.79 15.51 -3.47
C ILE A 93 -8.39 14.91 -4.74
N TYR A 94 -9.62 14.35 -4.67
CA TYR A 94 -10.28 13.79 -5.83
C TYR A 94 -10.58 14.83 -6.92
N ALA A 95 -10.98 16.04 -6.53
CA ALA A 95 -11.22 17.12 -7.46
C ALA A 95 -9.95 17.53 -8.22
N ILE A 96 -8.83 17.72 -7.51
CA ILE A 96 -7.53 18.05 -8.09
C ILE A 96 -7.01 16.92 -8.98
N GLY A 97 -7.17 15.66 -8.54
CA GLY A 97 -6.79 14.49 -9.32
C GLY A 97 -7.59 14.32 -10.61
N GLY A 98 -8.84 14.77 -10.63
CA GLY A 98 -9.70 14.74 -11.82
C GLY A 98 -9.34 15.83 -12.83
N ASN A 99 -9.26 17.08 -12.39
CA ASN A 99 -8.83 18.21 -13.22
C ASN A 99 -8.30 19.35 -12.34
N GLU A 100 -6.98 19.54 -12.39
CA GLU A 100 -6.29 20.56 -11.59
C GLU A 100 -6.73 22.00 -11.96
N GLN A 101 -6.91 22.28 -13.24
CA GLN A 101 -7.33 23.62 -13.69
C GLN A 101 -8.75 23.96 -13.22
N SER A 102 -9.67 23.02 -13.34
CA SER A 102 -11.04 23.20 -12.82
C SER A 102 -11.05 23.39 -11.31
N ALA A 103 -10.21 22.64 -10.58
CA ALA A 103 -10.09 22.79 -9.14
C ALA A 103 -9.57 24.17 -8.73
N LEU A 104 -8.61 24.73 -9.49
CA LEU A 104 -8.12 26.11 -9.28
C LEU A 104 -9.23 27.14 -9.53
N LEU A 105 -10.03 26.98 -10.57
CA LEU A 105 -11.15 27.88 -10.88
C LEU A 105 -12.23 27.86 -9.78
N LEU A 106 -12.39 26.72 -9.11
CA LEU A 106 -13.28 26.57 -7.93
C LEU A 106 -12.69 27.16 -6.65
N GLY A 107 -11.53 27.83 -6.71
CA GLY A 107 -10.89 28.48 -5.57
C GLY A 107 -10.13 27.53 -4.63
N LEU A 108 -9.87 26.28 -5.03
CA LEU A 108 -9.09 25.36 -4.21
C LEU A 108 -7.60 25.71 -4.21
N ASN A 109 -7.00 25.75 -3.02
CA ASN A 109 -5.56 25.95 -2.89
C ASN A 109 -4.81 24.64 -3.23
N VAL A 110 -4.62 24.40 -4.53
CA VAL A 110 -3.99 23.18 -5.06
C VAL A 110 -2.63 22.90 -4.45
N ARG A 111 -1.79 23.94 -4.30
CA ARG A 111 -0.44 23.81 -3.72
C ARG A 111 -0.49 23.23 -2.29
N ARG A 112 -1.37 23.80 -1.45
CA ARG A 112 -1.50 23.37 -0.05
C ARG A 112 -2.06 21.96 0.06
N ILE A 113 -3.06 21.63 -0.75
CA ILE A 113 -3.71 20.31 -0.75
C ILE A 113 -2.73 19.24 -1.25
N LYS A 114 -1.98 19.50 -2.32
CA LYS A 114 -0.91 18.60 -2.79
C LYS A 114 0.14 18.37 -1.71
N LEU A 115 0.61 19.42 -1.03
CA LEU A 115 1.59 19.28 0.04
C LEU A 115 1.05 18.39 1.17
N GLN A 116 -0.18 18.63 1.61
CA GLN A 116 -0.82 17.82 2.65
C GLN A 116 -0.99 16.35 2.23
N ALA A 117 -1.32 16.10 0.95
CA ALA A 117 -1.42 14.74 0.42
C ALA A 117 -0.07 14.00 0.47
N TYR A 118 1.02 14.64 0.05
CA TYR A 118 2.35 14.04 0.12
C TYR A 118 2.84 13.83 1.57
N VAL A 119 2.51 14.74 2.48
CA VAL A 119 2.82 14.57 3.92
C VAL A 119 2.07 13.39 4.49
N LEU A 120 0.78 13.26 4.17
CA LEU A 120 -0.02 12.12 4.60
C LEU A 120 0.53 10.79 4.04
N ASP A 121 0.88 10.78 2.75
CA ASP A 121 1.46 9.61 2.09
C ASP A 121 2.78 9.18 2.75
N GLY A 122 3.70 10.13 2.98
CA GLY A 122 4.95 9.86 3.69
C GLY A 122 4.75 9.36 5.11
N PHE A 123 3.77 9.90 5.85
CA PHE A 123 3.42 9.42 7.18
C PHE A 123 2.90 7.97 7.13
N LEU A 124 2.01 7.66 6.20
CA LEU A 124 1.48 6.31 6.02
C LEU A 124 2.56 5.32 5.58
N ALA A 125 3.47 5.73 4.70
CA ALA A 125 4.61 4.93 4.30
C ALA A 125 5.54 4.63 5.49
N GLY A 126 5.81 5.62 6.35
CA GLY A 126 6.58 5.42 7.59
C GLY A 126 5.91 4.45 8.55
N LEU A 127 4.59 4.56 8.74
CA LEU A 127 3.82 3.59 9.52
C LEU A 127 3.87 2.19 8.90
N GLY A 128 3.74 2.08 7.58
CA GLY A 128 3.87 0.81 6.86
C GLY A 128 5.23 0.16 7.10
N GLY A 129 6.31 0.94 7.05
CA GLY A 129 7.67 0.49 7.37
C GLY A 129 7.81 -0.01 8.80
N LEU A 130 7.22 0.69 9.76
CA LEU A 130 7.20 0.27 11.16
C LEU A 130 6.45 -1.07 11.34
N LEU A 131 5.28 -1.21 10.74
CA LEU A 131 4.50 -2.45 10.81
C LEU A 131 5.23 -3.63 10.12
N PHE A 132 5.93 -3.34 9.03
CA PHE A 132 6.78 -4.33 8.36
C PHE A 132 7.94 -4.76 9.27
N CYS A 133 8.62 -3.81 9.91
CA CYS A 133 9.68 -4.06 10.86
C CYS A 133 9.19 -4.89 12.09
N MET A 134 7.96 -4.63 12.57
CA MET A 134 7.33 -5.46 13.61
C MET A 134 7.10 -6.90 13.15
N ASN A 135 6.75 -7.10 11.88
CA ASN A 135 6.51 -8.44 11.35
C ASN A 135 7.80 -9.24 11.15
N THR A 136 8.88 -8.59 10.72
CA THR A 136 10.18 -9.24 10.44
C THR A 136 11.13 -9.26 11.64
N CYS A 137 10.90 -8.43 12.64
CA CYS A 137 11.81 -8.15 13.76
C CYS A 137 13.24 -7.86 13.31
N SER A 138 13.39 -7.28 12.13
CA SER A 138 14.69 -6.97 11.53
C SER A 138 14.60 -5.79 10.56
N GLY A 139 15.74 -5.15 10.32
CA GLY A 139 15.92 -4.14 9.28
C GLY A 139 17.04 -4.56 8.32
N PHE A 140 16.78 -4.50 7.02
CA PHE A 140 17.73 -4.79 5.98
C PHE A 140 17.43 -3.99 4.71
N VAL A 141 18.46 -3.45 4.07
CA VAL A 141 18.33 -2.54 2.91
C VAL A 141 17.60 -3.19 1.74
N GLU A 142 17.78 -4.50 1.55
CA GLU A 142 17.15 -5.25 0.47
C GLU A 142 15.69 -5.64 0.75
N GLN A 143 15.26 -5.53 2.01
CA GLN A 143 13.87 -5.77 2.38
C GLN A 143 12.96 -4.71 1.75
N ALA A 144 11.75 -5.10 1.44
CA ALA A 144 10.72 -4.24 0.84
C ALA A 144 11.07 -3.69 -0.58
N LYS A 145 12.13 -4.16 -1.24
CA LYS A 145 12.36 -3.84 -2.65
C LYS A 145 11.23 -4.40 -3.52
N GLY A 146 10.57 -3.52 -4.27
CA GLY A 146 9.44 -3.87 -5.12
C GLY A 146 8.07 -3.66 -4.46
N PHE A 147 8.01 -3.36 -3.16
CA PHE A 147 6.73 -3.08 -2.48
C PHE A 147 6.03 -1.84 -3.02
N GLU A 148 6.78 -0.90 -3.60
CA GLU A 148 6.22 0.24 -4.34
C GLU A 148 5.36 -0.23 -5.52
N MET A 149 5.84 -1.20 -6.29
CA MET A 149 5.09 -1.76 -7.41
C MET A 149 3.90 -2.60 -6.94
N ASP A 150 4.07 -3.34 -5.86
CA ASP A 150 3.01 -4.12 -5.22
C ASP A 150 1.87 -3.24 -4.69
N ALA A 151 2.20 -2.10 -4.11
CA ALA A 151 1.23 -1.12 -3.62
C ALA A 151 0.44 -0.48 -4.78
N ILE A 152 1.14 -0.11 -5.87
CA ILE A 152 0.51 0.42 -7.08
C ILE A 152 -0.41 -0.64 -7.68
N ALA A 153 0.07 -1.89 -7.86
CA ALA A 153 -0.70 -2.98 -8.41
C ALA A 153 -1.98 -3.23 -7.60
N SER A 154 -1.86 -3.34 -6.28
CA SER A 154 -2.99 -3.56 -5.38
C SER A 154 -4.02 -2.42 -5.46
N SER A 155 -3.57 -1.18 -5.56
CA SER A 155 -4.45 -0.01 -5.68
C SER A 155 -5.17 0.02 -7.02
N VAL A 156 -4.49 -0.34 -8.12
CA VAL A 156 -5.06 -0.40 -9.47
C VAL A 156 -6.05 -1.55 -9.59
N ILE A 157 -5.72 -2.74 -9.07
CA ILE A 157 -6.64 -3.89 -8.97
C ILE A 157 -7.88 -3.49 -8.16
N GLY A 158 -7.70 -2.69 -7.10
CA GLY A 158 -8.76 -2.12 -6.29
C GLY A 158 -9.60 -1.02 -6.96
N GLY A 159 -9.30 -0.65 -8.23
CA GLY A 159 -10.08 0.30 -9.02
C GLY A 159 -9.62 1.76 -8.90
N THR A 160 -8.44 2.02 -8.36
CA THR A 160 -7.83 3.37 -8.37
C THR A 160 -7.25 3.67 -9.76
N LEU A 161 -7.62 4.80 -10.35
CA LEU A 161 -7.10 5.23 -11.64
C LEU A 161 -5.72 5.88 -11.49
N LEU A 162 -4.75 5.44 -12.30
CA LEU A 162 -3.41 6.05 -12.36
C LEU A 162 -3.44 7.49 -12.86
N THR A 163 -4.45 7.86 -13.64
CA THR A 163 -4.67 9.24 -14.11
C THR A 163 -5.16 10.17 -13.01
N GLY A 164 -5.57 9.63 -11.87
CA GLY A 164 -6.12 10.38 -10.74
C GLY A 164 -7.62 10.60 -10.80
N GLY A 165 -8.15 11.30 -9.79
CA GLY A 165 -9.55 11.71 -9.68
C GLY A 165 -10.52 10.62 -9.23
N VAL A 166 -10.17 9.35 -9.35
CA VAL A 166 -10.99 8.21 -8.94
C VAL A 166 -10.15 7.23 -8.15
N GLY A 167 -10.66 6.83 -7.00
CA GLY A 167 -10.04 5.81 -6.14
C GLY A 167 -10.98 5.39 -5.03
N ASN A 168 -10.74 4.22 -4.47
CA ASN A 168 -11.54 3.69 -3.37
C ASN A 168 -10.65 2.92 -2.40
N VAL A 169 -10.62 3.36 -1.14
CA VAL A 169 -9.83 2.73 -0.07
C VAL A 169 -10.27 1.27 0.16
N ILE A 170 -11.58 1.02 0.14
CA ILE A 170 -12.11 -0.35 0.29
C ILE A 170 -11.71 -1.21 -0.91
N GLY A 171 -11.75 -0.64 -2.11
CA GLY A 171 -11.25 -1.30 -3.31
C GLY A 171 -9.78 -1.70 -3.19
N SER A 172 -8.92 -0.79 -2.71
CA SER A 172 -7.50 -1.07 -2.48
C SER A 172 -7.28 -2.19 -1.45
N LEU A 173 -8.13 -2.27 -0.40
CA LEU A 173 -8.10 -3.39 0.55
C LEU A 173 -8.35 -4.73 -0.18
N PHE A 174 -9.40 -4.80 -1.01
CA PHE A 174 -9.65 -6.01 -1.81
C PHE A 174 -8.51 -6.31 -2.79
N GLY A 175 -7.90 -5.29 -3.39
CA GLY A 175 -6.72 -5.44 -4.24
C GLY A 175 -5.55 -6.10 -3.51
N VAL A 176 -5.26 -5.67 -2.28
CA VAL A 176 -4.22 -6.29 -1.41
C VAL A 176 -4.59 -7.73 -1.07
N LEU A 177 -5.85 -8.02 -0.74
CA LEU A 177 -6.31 -9.37 -0.44
C LEU A 177 -6.20 -10.31 -1.65
N ILE A 178 -6.60 -9.85 -2.83
CA ILE A 178 -6.46 -10.62 -4.08
C ILE A 178 -4.98 -10.92 -4.34
N LYS A 179 -4.12 -9.89 -4.29
CA LYS A 179 -2.67 -10.08 -4.47
C LYS A 179 -2.11 -11.08 -3.46
N GLY A 180 -2.39 -10.89 -2.18
CA GLY A 180 -1.91 -11.76 -1.10
C GLY A 180 -2.40 -13.20 -1.23
N THR A 181 -3.64 -13.42 -1.69
CA THR A 181 -4.18 -14.76 -1.93
C THR A 181 -3.44 -15.46 -3.08
N ILE A 182 -3.16 -14.74 -4.16
CA ILE A 182 -2.41 -15.27 -5.31
C ILE A 182 -0.98 -15.62 -4.90
N GLU A 183 -0.32 -14.73 -4.16
CA GLU A 183 1.03 -14.94 -3.64
C GLU A 183 1.09 -16.18 -2.73
N SER A 184 0.13 -16.30 -1.81
CA SER A 184 0.01 -17.45 -0.91
C SER A 184 -0.24 -18.74 -1.68
N PHE A 185 -1.11 -18.72 -2.70
CA PHE A 185 -1.42 -19.88 -3.51
C PHE A 185 -0.19 -20.39 -4.30
N ILE A 186 0.55 -19.47 -4.94
CA ILE A 186 1.76 -19.81 -5.69
C ILE A 186 2.85 -20.37 -4.75
N THR A 187 3.03 -19.74 -3.59
CA THR A 187 4.02 -20.17 -2.59
C THR A 187 3.66 -21.55 -2.00
N PHE A 188 2.38 -21.79 -1.76
CA PHE A 188 1.91 -23.06 -1.19
C PHE A 188 2.10 -24.24 -2.15
N GLN A 189 2.01 -24.02 -3.46
CA GLN A 189 2.17 -25.07 -4.47
C GLN A 189 3.59 -25.59 -4.57
N GLY A 190 4.61 -24.85 -4.08
CA GLY A 190 5.99 -25.30 -3.89
C GLY A 190 6.79 -25.68 -5.14
N THR A 191 6.11 -25.85 -6.28
CA THR A 191 6.72 -26.20 -7.58
C THR A 191 7.17 -24.98 -8.38
N LEU A 192 6.61 -23.82 -8.06
CA LEU A 192 6.86 -22.55 -8.76
C LEU A 192 7.85 -21.71 -7.97
N SER A 193 8.86 -21.18 -8.64
CA SER A 193 9.81 -20.26 -8.03
C SER A 193 9.15 -18.92 -7.67
N SER A 194 9.70 -18.18 -6.71
CA SER A 194 9.21 -16.86 -6.29
C SER A 194 9.13 -15.84 -7.45
N TRP A 195 9.81 -16.09 -8.55
CA TRP A 195 9.75 -15.25 -9.75
C TRP A 195 8.38 -15.31 -10.44
N TRP A 196 7.68 -16.44 -10.37
CA TRP A 196 6.32 -16.59 -10.90
C TRP A 196 5.32 -15.67 -10.22
N VAL A 197 5.49 -15.40 -8.93
CA VAL A 197 4.68 -14.41 -8.19
C VAL A 197 4.78 -13.05 -8.86
N ARG A 198 6.00 -12.60 -9.16
CA ARG A 198 6.24 -11.30 -9.81
C ARG A 198 5.65 -11.23 -11.21
N ILE A 199 5.80 -12.30 -11.99
CA ILE A 199 5.21 -12.39 -13.35
C ILE A 199 3.69 -12.30 -13.28
N THR A 200 3.07 -13.04 -12.36
CA THR A 200 1.61 -13.06 -12.21
C THR A 200 1.08 -11.69 -11.77
N ILE A 201 1.74 -11.02 -10.83
CA ILE A 201 1.34 -9.68 -10.38
C ILE A 201 1.48 -8.68 -11.52
N ALA A 202 2.58 -8.72 -12.29
CA ALA A 202 2.78 -7.84 -13.44
C ALA A 202 1.73 -8.08 -14.54
N ALA A 203 1.39 -9.33 -14.82
CA ALA A 203 0.35 -9.69 -15.80
C ALA A 203 -1.04 -9.19 -15.38
N LEU A 204 -1.39 -9.37 -14.08
CA LEU A 204 -2.63 -8.85 -13.51
C LEU A 204 -2.69 -7.33 -13.59
N LEU A 205 -1.62 -6.65 -13.21
CA LEU A 205 -1.54 -5.19 -13.28
C LEU A 205 -1.77 -4.71 -14.72
N CYS A 206 -1.09 -5.31 -15.69
CA CYS A 206 -1.26 -5.01 -17.10
C CYS A 206 -2.71 -5.24 -17.55
N PHE A 207 -3.30 -6.38 -17.18
CA PHE A 207 -4.69 -6.70 -17.49
C PHE A 207 -5.67 -5.66 -16.94
N PHE A 208 -5.54 -5.29 -15.66
CA PHE A 208 -6.43 -4.30 -15.05
C PHE A 208 -6.24 -2.89 -15.64
N ILE A 209 -5.02 -2.47 -15.97
CA ILE A 209 -4.78 -1.18 -16.65
C ILE A 209 -5.46 -1.15 -18.01
N VAL A 210 -5.31 -2.21 -18.82
CA VAL A 210 -5.97 -2.32 -20.13
C VAL A 210 -7.48 -2.29 -19.96
N LEU A 211 -8.02 -3.05 -19.02
CA LEU A 211 -9.45 -3.11 -18.76
C LEU A 211 -9.99 -1.74 -18.31
N GLN A 212 -9.32 -1.03 -17.42
CA GLN A 212 -9.68 0.33 -17.02
C GLN A 212 -9.64 1.31 -18.21
N SER A 213 -8.62 1.21 -19.07
CA SER A 213 -8.47 2.04 -20.26
C SER A 213 -9.61 1.80 -21.27
N LEU A 214 -9.98 0.53 -21.49
CA LEU A 214 -11.09 0.16 -22.37
C LEU A 214 -12.43 0.69 -21.82
N ILE A 215 -12.71 0.52 -20.54
CA ILE A 215 -13.92 1.05 -19.90
C ILE A 215 -13.98 2.57 -20.03
N ALA A 216 -12.88 3.27 -19.80
CA ALA A 216 -12.79 4.72 -19.92
C ALA A 216 -13.05 5.18 -21.39
N ALA A 217 -12.48 4.47 -22.36
CA ALA A 217 -12.68 4.75 -23.79
C ALA A 217 -14.14 4.54 -24.23
N LEU A 218 -14.76 3.44 -23.79
CA LEU A 218 -16.18 3.16 -24.07
C LEU A 218 -17.11 4.23 -23.48
N LYS A 219 -16.84 4.65 -22.24
CA LYS A 219 -17.63 5.69 -21.57
C LYS A 219 -17.49 7.07 -22.24
N ARG A 220 -16.36 7.33 -22.90
CA ARG A 220 -16.13 8.55 -23.67
C ARG A 220 -16.84 8.54 -25.03
N LYS A 221 -17.04 7.36 -25.64
CA LYS A 221 -17.73 7.20 -26.92
C LYS A 221 -19.25 7.33 -26.78
N ASN A 222 -19.78 7.06 -25.57
CA ASN A 222 -21.23 7.12 -25.29
C ASN A 222 -21.69 8.48 -24.69
N LYS A 223 -20.80 9.47 -24.62
CA LYS A 223 -21.09 10.87 -24.30
C LYS A 223 -20.92 11.74 -25.56
#